data_13496e62618779b0f0efe7be298514df
#
_entry.id   13496e62618779b0f0efe7be298514df
#
_cell.length_a   1.000
_cell.length_b   1.000
_cell.length_c   1.000
_cell.angle_alpha   90.00
_cell.angle_beta   90.00
_cell.angle_gamma   90.00
#
_symmetry.space_group_name_H-M   'P 1'
#
loop_
_entity.id
_entity.type
_entity.pdbx_description
1 polymer ?
#
loop_
_entity_poly.entity_id
_entity_poly.type
_entity_poly.pdbx_seq_one_letter_code
_entity_poly.pdbx_strand_id
1 'polypeptide(L)'
;MGKLFDGKLVFTQIPLLLKCLPVTMELAVTAMIASLILGLLLALVKIKKVPVLKQLVSIYISVIRGTPILVQLYVTYFGIPMLLKYINFKCGTNYNVNGVAPIVYAFVALALNESAFNAEIIRASLESVDKGQVEAASALGMNYFQALIRIILPEAIVVALPSLGNAFIGLIKGTSLAFVCSVVEMTAEGKILAGRNYRYFEVYISLAIIYWVITFVLERVISYLEKKLRIPEDAPALLDIRDTEVE
;
A
#
# COMPACT_ATOMS: atom_id res chain seq x y z
N MET A 1 18.23 -40.48 15.69
CA MET A 1 18.41 -39.29 14.86
C MET A 1 17.03 -38.72 14.55
N GLY A 2 16.71 -37.53 15.03
CA GLY A 2 15.45 -36.85 14.65
C GLY A 2 15.39 -36.64 13.13
N LYS A 3 14.20 -36.72 12.54
CA LYS A 3 14.01 -36.45 11.12
C LYS A 3 14.60 -35.08 10.80
N LEU A 4 15.47 -35.00 9.80
CA LEU A 4 16.09 -33.74 9.36
C LEU A 4 14.99 -32.73 8.94
N PHE A 5 13.91 -33.22 8.33
CA PHE A 5 12.74 -32.46 7.88
C PHE A 5 11.44 -33.23 8.22
N ASP A 6 10.46 -32.53 8.75
CA ASP A 6 9.14 -33.09 9.05
C ASP A 6 8.04 -32.36 8.28
N GLY A 7 7.65 -32.91 7.11
CA GLY A 7 6.60 -32.38 6.28
C GLY A 7 5.21 -32.32 6.95
N LYS A 8 4.93 -33.20 7.94
CA LYS A 8 3.66 -33.13 8.69
C LYS A 8 3.59 -31.87 9.53
N LEU A 9 4.73 -31.47 10.12
CA LEU A 9 4.82 -30.29 10.96
C LEU A 9 4.48 -29.01 10.16
N VAL A 10 4.87 -28.93 8.88
CA VAL A 10 4.53 -27.82 8.00
C VAL A 10 3.02 -27.58 7.97
N PHE A 11 2.22 -28.63 7.77
CA PHE A 11 0.77 -28.50 7.67
C PHE A 11 0.09 -28.33 9.04
N THR A 12 0.60 -28.97 10.09
CA THR A 12 -0.01 -28.85 11.42
C THR A 12 0.19 -27.49 12.06
N GLN A 13 1.18 -26.72 11.63
CA GLN A 13 1.42 -25.35 12.12
C GLN A 13 0.58 -24.28 11.42
N ILE A 14 0.09 -24.54 10.20
CA ILE A 14 -0.72 -23.58 9.43
C ILE A 14 -1.91 -23.04 10.24
N PRO A 15 -2.75 -23.86 10.90
CA PRO A 15 -3.88 -23.35 11.68
C PRO A 15 -3.47 -22.43 12.84
N LEU A 16 -2.29 -22.65 13.43
CA LEU A 16 -1.77 -21.81 14.51
C LEU A 16 -1.35 -20.43 13.97
N LEU A 17 -0.64 -20.40 12.86
CA LEU A 17 -0.20 -19.18 12.19
C LEU A 17 -1.40 -18.36 11.69
N LEU A 18 -2.43 -19.03 11.15
CA LEU A 18 -3.65 -18.38 10.66
C LEU A 18 -4.45 -17.68 11.77
N LYS A 19 -4.27 -18.02 13.06
CA LYS A 19 -4.87 -17.27 14.16
C LYS A 19 -4.41 -15.81 14.20
N CYS A 20 -3.21 -15.52 13.71
CA CYS A 20 -2.66 -14.16 13.64
C CYS A 20 -2.96 -13.46 12.31
N LEU A 21 -3.62 -14.13 11.35
CA LEU A 21 -4.04 -13.53 10.09
C LEU A 21 -4.91 -12.27 10.28
N PRO A 22 -5.88 -12.22 11.22
CA PRO A 22 -6.66 -11.00 11.45
C PRO A 22 -5.78 -9.78 11.77
N VAL A 23 -4.75 -9.93 12.61
CA VAL A 23 -3.82 -8.84 12.96
C VAL A 23 -3.02 -8.39 11.74
N THR A 24 -2.53 -9.32 10.93
CA THR A 24 -1.83 -9.04 9.67
C THR A 24 -2.73 -8.25 8.72
N MET A 25 -3.98 -8.68 8.55
CA MET A 25 -4.95 -8.02 7.64
C MET A 25 -5.41 -6.66 8.18
N GLU A 26 -5.68 -6.56 9.49
CA GLU A 26 -6.02 -5.28 10.12
C GLU A 26 -4.94 -4.24 9.88
N LEU A 27 -3.68 -4.60 10.12
CA LEU A 27 -2.54 -3.71 9.92
C LEU A 27 -2.39 -3.32 8.44
N ALA A 28 -2.50 -4.27 7.51
CA ALA A 28 -2.38 -4.01 6.08
C ALA A 28 -3.53 -3.12 5.56
N VAL A 29 -4.78 -3.44 5.91
CA VAL A 29 -5.95 -2.70 5.44
C VAL A 29 -5.97 -1.27 6.00
N THR A 30 -5.75 -1.11 7.31
CA THR A 30 -5.74 0.22 7.93
C THR A 30 -4.60 1.08 7.39
N ALA A 31 -3.39 0.52 7.25
CA ALA A 31 -2.26 1.23 6.66
C ALA A 31 -2.52 1.59 5.19
N MET A 32 -3.14 0.70 4.40
CA MET A 32 -3.51 0.99 3.00
C MET A 32 -4.50 2.15 2.91
N ILE A 33 -5.57 2.14 3.72
CA ILE A 33 -6.55 3.23 3.73
C ILE A 33 -5.88 4.57 4.08
N ALA A 34 -5.09 4.60 5.14
CA ALA A 34 -4.37 5.80 5.54
C ALA A 34 -3.39 6.27 4.46
N SER A 35 -2.67 5.34 3.83
CA SER A 35 -1.71 5.64 2.77
C SER A 35 -2.37 6.15 1.49
N LEU A 36 -3.55 5.67 1.14
CA LEU A 36 -4.31 6.18 -0.01
C LEU A 36 -4.76 7.63 0.22
N ILE A 37 -5.25 7.95 1.43
CA ILE A 37 -5.67 9.31 1.79
C ILE A 37 -4.45 10.25 1.75
N LEU A 38 -3.37 9.89 2.42
CA LEU A 38 -2.14 10.69 2.42
C LEU A 38 -1.53 10.78 1.01
N GLY A 39 -1.47 9.67 0.28
CA GLY A 39 -0.96 9.59 -1.08
C GLY A 39 -1.73 10.50 -2.05
N LEU A 40 -3.06 10.53 -1.94
CA LEU A 40 -3.89 11.44 -2.73
C LEU A 40 -3.56 12.92 -2.43
N LEU A 41 -3.44 13.29 -1.15
CA LEU A 41 -3.09 14.66 -0.76
C LEU A 41 -1.71 15.05 -1.31
N LEU A 42 -0.72 14.17 -1.19
CA LEU A 42 0.63 14.38 -1.71
C LEU A 42 0.63 14.50 -3.26
N ALA A 43 -0.12 13.64 -3.94
CA ALA A 43 -0.28 13.68 -5.39
C ALA A 43 -0.89 15.01 -5.86
N LEU A 44 -1.97 15.46 -5.21
CA LEU A 44 -2.63 16.74 -5.53
C LEU A 44 -1.70 17.94 -5.34
N VAL A 45 -0.88 17.96 -4.29
CA VAL A 45 0.14 19.02 -4.09
C VAL A 45 1.14 19.06 -5.24
N LYS A 46 1.57 17.89 -5.72
CA LYS A 46 2.52 17.78 -6.85
C LYS A 46 1.87 18.20 -8.18
N ILE A 47 0.64 17.75 -8.46
CA ILE A 47 -0.10 18.09 -9.70
C ILE A 47 -0.40 19.58 -9.75
N LYS A 48 -0.89 20.17 -8.65
CA LYS A 48 -1.20 21.61 -8.58
C LYS A 48 0.04 22.50 -8.49
N LYS A 49 1.24 21.92 -8.40
CA LYS A 49 2.53 22.63 -8.32
C LYS A 49 2.56 23.71 -7.24
N VAL A 50 1.91 23.43 -6.07
CA VAL A 50 1.82 24.40 -4.96
C VAL A 50 3.23 24.83 -4.55
N PRO A 51 3.59 26.11 -4.60
CA PRO A 51 4.93 26.59 -4.26
C PRO A 51 5.35 26.13 -2.86
N VAL A 52 6.63 25.85 -2.65
CA VAL A 52 7.22 25.35 -1.40
C VAL A 52 6.72 23.95 -0.99
N LEU A 53 5.39 23.71 -0.91
CA LEU A 53 4.81 22.41 -0.57
C LEU A 53 5.23 21.31 -1.56
N LYS A 54 5.28 21.60 -2.85
CA LYS A 54 5.76 20.65 -3.88
C LYS A 54 7.18 20.17 -3.57
N GLN A 55 8.07 21.07 -3.14
CA GLN A 55 9.45 20.72 -2.83
C GLN A 55 9.52 19.84 -1.57
N LEU A 56 8.79 20.22 -0.51
CA LEU A 56 8.70 19.43 0.73
C LEU A 56 8.15 18.02 0.47
N VAL A 57 7.07 17.91 -0.30
CA VAL A 57 6.50 16.62 -0.70
C VAL A 57 7.49 15.80 -1.53
N SER A 58 8.24 16.43 -2.44
CA SER A 58 9.24 15.73 -3.25
C SER A 58 10.40 15.20 -2.39
N ILE A 59 10.85 15.96 -1.40
CA ILE A 59 11.86 15.52 -0.42
C ILE A 59 11.29 14.34 0.40
N TYR A 60 10.08 14.48 0.94
CA TYR A 60 9.41 13.41 1.68
C TYR A 60 9.36 12.10 0.87
N ILE A 61 8.83 12.15 -0.34
CA ILE A 61 8.72 10.98 -1.22
C ILE A 61 10.10 10.38 -1.51
N SER A 62 11.10 11.22 -1.77
CA SER A 62 12.48 10.78 -2.03
C SER A 62 13.09 10.07 -0.83
N VAL A 63 12.95 10.64 0.37
CA VAL A 63 13.48 10.05 1.62
C VAL A 63 12.78 8.73 1.94
N ILE A 64 11.46 8.72 1.90
CA ILE A 64 10.68 7.53 2.26
C ILE A 64 10.92 6.38 1.28
N ARG A 65 10.96 6.65 -0.03
CA ARG A 65 11.23 5.62 -1.05
C ARG A 65 12.71 5.23 -1.11
N GLY A 66 13.61 6.09 -0.64
CA GLY A 66 15.05 5.84 -0.61
C GLY A 66 15.55 5.14 0.66
N THR A 67 14.69 4.90 1.66
CA THR A 67 15.07 4.25 2.92
C THR A 67 14.35 2.91 3.12
N PRO A 68 15.03 1.89 3.71
CA PRO A 68 14.39 0.60 3.97
C PRO A 68 13.24 0.72 4.97
N ILE A 69 12.11 0.04 4.70
CA ILE A 69 10.94 0.02 5.62
C ILE A 69 11.31 -0.49 7.01
N LEU A 70 12.23 -1.44 7.13
CA LEU A 70 12.71 -1.93 8.42
C LEU A 70 13.30 -0.80 9.28
N VAL A 71 14.08 0.10 8.66
CA VAL A 71 14.66 1.26 9.35
C VAL A 71 13.56 2.23 9.78
N GLN A 72 12.58 2.46 8.91
CA GLN A 72 11.43 3.33 9.24
C GLN A 72 10.60 2.78 10.41
N LEU A 73 10.39 1.46 10.48
CA LEU A 73 9.75 0.79 11.61
C LEU A 73 10.51 1.05 12.92
N TYR A 74 11.82 0.94 12.94
CA TYR A 74 12.61 1.24 14.13
C TYR A 74 12.57 2.73 14.48
N VAL A 75 12.63 3.63 13.47
CA VAL A 75 12.53 5.08 13.70
C VAL A 75 11.19 5.45 14.33
N THR A 76 10.08 4.86 13.91
CA THR A 76 8.77 5.10 14.54
C THR A 76 8.68 4.48 15.92
N TYR A 77 9.18 3.27 16.11
CA TYR A 77 9.12 2.55 17.38
C TYR A 77 9.89 3.27 18.50
N PHE A 78 11.08 3.80 18.20
CA PHE A 78 11.87 4.55 19.17
C PHE A 78 11.57 6.05 19.15
N GLY A 79 11.26 6.62 17.99
CA GLY A 79 11.08 8.06 17.79
C GLY A 79 9.77 8.58 18.37
N ILE A 80 8.66 7.86 18.23
CA ILE A 80 7.36 8.30 18.77
C ILE A 80 7.40 8.47 20.29
N PRO A 81 7.89 7.49 21.10
CA PRO A 81 8.03 7.68 22.54
C PRO A 81 8.97 8.83 22.91
N MET A 82 10.06 8.99 22.15
CA MET A 82 11.00 10.10 22.37
C MET A 82 10.33 11.46 22.09
N LEU A 83 9.55 11.57 21.03
CA LEU A 83 8.78 12.77 20.71
C LEU A 83 7.74 13.10 21.79
N LEU A 84 7.00 12.10 22.28
CA LEU A 84 6.03 12.28 23.36
C LEU A 84 6.70 12.76 24.65
N LYS A 85 7.87 12.21 25.01
CA LYS A 85 8.65 12.70 26.15
C LYS A 85 9.06 14.17 25.97
N TYR A 86 9.51 14.53 24.78
CA TYR A 86 9.89 15.91 24.46
C TYR A 86 8.70 16.88 24.56
N ILE A 87 7.52 16.48 24.04
CA ILE A 87 6.28 17.26 24.12
C ILE A 87 5.87 17.44 25.59
N ASN A 88 5.88 16.36 26.38
CA ASN A 88 5.57 16.42 27.80
C ASN A 88 6.49 17.42 28.53
N PHE A 89 7.79 17.39 28.24
CA PHE A 89 8.75 18.30 28.84
C PHE A 89 8.54 19.76 28.42
N LYS A 90 8.31 20.04 27.14
CA LYS A 90 8.18 21.40 26.60
C LYS A 90 6.83 22.06 26.90
N CYS A 91 5.76 21.28 26.83
CA CYS A 91 4.38 21.78 26.93
C CYS A 91 3.76 21.54 28.31
N GLY A 92 4.49 20.93 29.27
CA GLY A 92 3.95 20.59 30.58
C GLY A 92 2.81 19.56 30.54
N THR A 93 2.72 18.79 29.44
CA THR A 93 1.70 17.75 29.28
C THR A 93 2.14 16.45 29.95
N ASN A 94 1.20 15.53 30.18
CA ASN A 94 1.49 14.23 30.81
C ASN A 94 0.93 13.08 29.97
N TYR A 95 1.29 13.04 28.68
CA TYR A 95 0.92 11.92 27.82
C TYR A 95 1.61 10.63 28.28
N ASN A 96 0.86 9.53 28.33
CA ASN A 96 1.43 8.23 28.68
C ASN A 96 2.32 7.71 27.53
N VAL A 97 3.62 7.90 27.68
CA VAL A 97 4.62 7.49 26.67
C VAL A 97 4.63 5.98 26.45
N ASN A 98 4.36 5.20 27.50
CA ASN A 98 4.38 3.74 27.46
C ASN A 98 3.00 3.13 27.15
N GLY A 99 1.95 3.98 26.99
CA GLY A 99 0.58 3.54 26.74
C GLY A 99 0.25 3.35 25.25
N VAL A 100 1.18 3.64 24.35
CA VAL A 100 0.95 3.46 22.91
C VAL A 100 1.04 1.97 22.53
N ALA A 101 -0.04 1.45 21.97
CA ALA A 101 -0.06 0.05 21.54
C ALA A 101 0.98 -0.24 20.44
N PRO A 102 1.69 -1.37 20.49
CA PRO A 102 2.70 -1.76 19.50
C PRO A 102 2.26 -1.63 18.04
N ILE A 103 1.01 -1.97 17.76
CA ILE A 103 0.43 -1.92 16.41
C ILE A 103 0.41 -0.50 15.84
N VAL A 104 0.32 0.54 16.69
CA VAL A 104 0.30 1.94 16.26
C VAL A 104 1.64 2.34 15.62
N TYR A 105 2.76 1.90 16.20
CA TYR A 105 4.08 2.19 15.64
C TYR A 105 4.25 1.58 14.24
N ALA A 106 3.86 0.30 14.10
CA ALA A 106 3.91 -0.39 12.83
C ALA A 106 2.95 0.24 11.80
N PHE A 107 1.72 0.59 12.22
CA PHE A 107 0.74 1.29 11.40
C PHE A 107 1.29 2.61 10.84
N VAL A 108 1.86 3.46 11.70
CA VAL A 108 2.41 4.76 11.28
C VAL A 108 3.53 4.57 10.27
N ALA A 109 4.48 3.66 10.53
CA ALA A 109 5.59 3.40 9.62
C ALA A 109 5.11 2.92 8.26
N LEU A 110 4.23 1.90 8.25
CA LEU A 110 3.70 1.29 7.03
C LEU A 110 2.83 2.28 6.23
N ALA A 111 1.97 3.04 6.91
CA ALA A 111 1.11 4.03 6.27
C ALA A 111 1.94 5.17 5.63
N LEU A 112 2.95 5.68 6.32
CA LEU A 112 3.84 6.70 5.78
C LEU A 112 4.66 6.14 4.61
N ASN A 113 5.24 4.94 4.75
CA ASN A 113 5.98 4.31 3.67
C ASN A 113 5.13 4.17 2.42
N GLU A 114 3.97 3.52 2.55
CA GLU A 114 3.09 3.23 1.42
C GLU A 114 2.49 4.51 0.80
N SER A 115 2.28 5.58 1.59
CA SER A 115 1.77 6.86 1.07
C SER A 115 2.68 7.51 0.03
N ALA A 116 4.00 7.33 0.16
CA ALA A 116 4.96 7.86 -0.80
C ALA A 116 4.92 7.11 -2.15
N PHE A 117 4.66 5.80 -2.12
CA PHE A 117 4.46 5.00 -3.34
C PHE A 117 3.10 5.30 -3.97
N ASN A 118 2.02 5.28 -3.17
CA ASN A 118 0.67 5.57 -3.62
C ASN A 118 0.52 6.98 -4.19
N ALA A 119 1.24 7.98 -3.65
CA ALA A 119 1.26 9.33 -4.20
C ALA A 119 1.73 9.37 -5.66
N GLU A 120 2.78 8.62 -6.00
CA GLU A 120 3.28 8.57 -7.38
C GLU A 120 2.36 7.75 -8.30
N ILE A 121 1.77 6.63 -7.80
CA ILE A 121 0.78 5.85 -8.56
C ILE A 121 -0.42 6.73 -8.88
N ILE A 122 -1.01 7.39 -7.88
CA ILE A 122 -2.20 8.25 -8.06
C ILE A 122 -1.87 9.41 -9.00
N ARG A 123 -0.71 10.07 -8.82
CA ARG A 123 -0.28 11.16 -9.69
C ARG A 123 -0.15 10.70 -11.14
N ALA A 124 0.55 9.59 -11.38
CA ALA A 124 0.75 9.06 -12.73
C ALA A 124 -0.57 8.68 -13.39
N SER A 125 -1.49 8.06 -12.66
CA SER A 125 -2.79 7.68 -13.18
C SER A 125 -3.70 8.88 -13.47
N LEU A 126 -3.65 9.96 -12.67
CA LEU A 126 -4.39 11.19 -12.96
C LEU A 126 -3.80 11.96 -14.16
N GLU A 127 -2.47 11.91 -14.34
CA GLU A 127 -1.79 12.56 -15.45
C GLU A 127 -1.82 11.73 -16.75
N SER A 128 -2.21 10.44 -16.72
CA SER A 128 -2.32 9.59 -17.91
C SER A 128 -3.60 9.80 -18.71
N VAL A 129 -4.61 10.45 -18.11
CA VAL A 129 -5.87 10.74 -18.80
C VAL A 129 -5.63 11.68 -19.98
N ASP A 130 -6.17 11.33 -21.15
CA ASP A 130 -5.97 12.08 -22.37
C ASP A 130 -6.55 13.51 -22.25
N LYS A 131 -5.73 14.49 -22.58
CA LYS A 131 -6.14 15.91 -22.59
C LYS A 131 -7.27 16.19 -23.58
N GLY A 132 -7.32 15.47 -24.72
CA GLY A 132 -8.38 15.57 -25.69
C GLY A 132 -9.76 15.24 -25.11
N GLN A 133 -9.84 14.26 -24.19
CA GLN A 133 -11.10 13.97 -23.48
C GLN A 133 -11.55 15.14 -22.59
N VAL A 134 -10.60 15.80 -21.92
CA VAL A 134 -10.90 16.96 -21.07
C VAL A 134 -11.31 18.17 -21.92
N GLU A 135 -10.66 18.38 -23.05
CA GLU A 135 -11.01 19.43 -24.02
C GLU A 135 -12.39 19.18 -24.64
N ALA A 136 -12.71 17.94 -25.04
CA ALA A 136 -14.02 17.57 -25.56
C ALA A 136 -15.13 17.78 -24.51
N ALA A 137 -14.88 17.41 -23.26
CA ALA A 137 -15.80 17.68 -22.15
C ALA A 137 -16.08 19.18 -21.98
N SER A 138 -15.03 20.00 -22.07
CA SER A 138 -15.16 21.45 -21.98
C SER A 138 -15.94 22.03 -23.16
N ALA A 139 -15.74 21.51 -24.40
CA ALA A 139 -16.50 21.88 -25.57
C ALA A 139 -18.00 21.56 -25.46
N LEU A 140 -18.33 20.47 -24.72
CA LEU A 140 -19.71 20.09 -24.38
C LEU A 140 -20.30 20.90 -23.21
N GLY A 141 -19.59 21.94 -22.71
CA GLY A 141 -20.05 22.82 -21.64
C GLY A 141 -19.88 22.25 -20.23
N MET A 142 -19.13 21.17 -20.05
CA MET A 142 -18.81 20.66 -18.71
C MET A 142 -17.85 21.61 -17.99
N ASN A 143 -18.17 21.93 -16.73
CA ASN A 143 -17.19 22.60 -15.88
C ASN A 143 -16.11 21.60 -15.40
N TYR A 144 -15.01 22.13 -14.87
CA TYR A 144 -13.87 21.31 -14.41
C TYR A 144 -14.27 20.21 -13.44
N PHE A 145 -15.18 20.48 -12.50
CA PHE A 145 -15.61 19.50 -11.50
C PHE A 145 -16.45 18.37 -12.12
N GLN A 146 -17.30 18.70 -13.11
CA GLN A 146 -18.05 17.69 -13.85
C GLN A 146 -17.12 16.82 -14.69
N ALA A 147 -16.14 17.39 -15.39
CA ALA A 147 -15.14 16.63 -16.13
C ALA A 147 -14.29 15.76 -15.19
N LEU A 148 -13.90 16.29 -14.02
CA LEU A 148 -13.14 15.53 -13.02
C LEU A 148 -13.89 14.28 -12.56
N ILE A 149 -15.17 14.40 -12.17
CA ILE A 149 -15.94 13.27 -11.61
C ILE A 149 -16.38 12.30 -12.70
N ARG A 150 -16.76 12.78 -13.88
CA ARG A 150 -17.40 11.93 -14.90
C ARG A 150 -16.41 11.29 -15.87
N ILE A 151 -15.23 11.87 -16.03
CA ILE A 151 -14.21 11.45 -17.02
C ILE A 151 -12.90 11.10 -16.32
N ILE A 152 -12.24 12.09 -15.70
CA ILE A 152 -10.87 11.93 -15.20
C ILE A 152 -10.77 10.89 -14.10
N LEU A 153 -11.61 10.98 -13.07
CA LEU A 153 -11.55 10.04 -11.94
C LEU A 153 -11.86 8.60 -12.31
N PRO A 154 -12.93 8.29 -13.07
CA PRO A 154 -13.20 6.90 -13.46
C PRO A 154 -12.07 6.29 -14.27
N GLU A 155 -11.52 7.01 -15.24
CA GLU A 155 -10.41 6.55 -16.05
C GLU A 155 -9.12 6.38 -15.23
N ALA A 156 -8.78 7.37 -14.42
CA ALA A 156 -7.61 7.30 -13.55
C ALA A 156 -7.69 6.14 -12.53
N ILE A 157 -8.88 5.82 -12.00
CA ILE A 157 -9.08 4.68 -11.10
C ILE A 157 -8.79 3.36 -11.82
N VAL A 158 -9.26 3.19 -13.05
CA VAL A 158 -9.00 1.98 -13.83
C VAL A 158 -7.50 1.80 -14.08
N VAL A 159 -6.80 2.89 -14.45
CA VAL A 159 -5.35 2.88 -14.67
C VAL A 159 -4.58 2.64 -13.35
N ALA A 160 -5.05 3.19 -12.23
CA ALA A 160 -4.38 3.03 -10.92
C ALA A 160 -4.55 1.63 -10.33
N LEU A 161 -5.67 0.96 -10.61
CA LEU A 161 -6.11 -0.26 -9.91
C LEU A 161 -5.07 -1.38 -9.90
N PRO A 162 -4.41 -1.76 -11.01
CA PRO A 162 -3.39 -2.81 -11.00
C PRO A 162 -2.20 -2.46 -10.10
N SER A 163 -1.73 -1.21 -10.18
CA SER A 163 -0.59 -0.72 -9.41
C SER A 163 -0.90 -0.63 -7.91
N LEU A 164 -2.09 -0.11 -7.54
CA LEU A 164 -2.56 -0.05 -6.15
C LEU A 164 -2.82 -1.45 -5.59
N GLY A 165 -3.32 -2.37 -6.41
CA GLY A 165 -3.48 -3.77 -6.03
C GLY A 165 -2.15 -4.44 -5.70
N ASN A 166 -1.14 -4.26 -6.54
CA ASN A 166 0.21 -4.75 -6.31
C ASN A 166 0.86 -4.11 -5.07
N ALA A 167 0.62 -2.80 -4.84
CA ALA A 167 1.05 -2.09 -3.64
C ALA A 167 0.43 -2.72 -2.38
N PHE A 168 -0.87 -3.02 -2.39
CA PHE A 168 -1.55 -3.68 -1.28
C PHE A 168 -0.99 -5.09 -0.99
N ILE A 169 -0.74 -5.89 -2.03
CA ILE A 169 -0.09 -7.19 -1.88
C ILE A 169 1.32 -7.04 -1.29
N GLY A 170 2.07 -6.04 -1.75
CA GLY A 170 3.37 -5.67 -1.21
C GLY A 170 3.30 -5.30 0.27
N LEU A 171 2.30 -4.50 0.64
CA LEU A 171 2.06 -4.06 2.01
C LEU A 171 1.72 -5.23 2.95
N ILE A 172 0.87 -6.19 2.52
CA ILE A 172 0.60 -7.40 3.30
C ILE A 172 1.89 -8.17 3.58
N LYS A 173 2.75 -8.35 2.59
CA LYS A 173 4.07 -8.96 2.79
C LYS A 173 4.96 -8.11 3.71
N GLY A 174 4.89 -6.79 3.58
CA GLY A 174 5.62 -5.83 4.42
C GLY A 174 5.21 -5.87 5.90
N THR A 175 3.96 -6.23 6.22
CA THR A 175 3.54 -6.40 7.63
C THR A 175 4.35 -7.45 8.37
N SER A 176 4.96 -8.40 7.65
CA SER A 176 5.85 -9.40 8.22
C SER A 176 7.05 -8.83 8.99
N LEU A 177 7.39 -7.55 8.76
CA LEU A 177 8.43 -6.84 9.49
C LEU A 177 7.92 -6.14 10.76
N ALA A 178 6.59 -6.10 10.98
CA ALA A 178 6.00 -5.42 12.14
C ALA A 178 6.38 -6.05 13.49
N PHE A 179 6.93 -7.26 13.49
CA PHE A 179 7.46 -7.90 14.70
C PHE A 179 8.54 -7.05 15.39
N VAL A 180 9.28 -6.21 14.67
CA VAL A 180 10.30 -5.32 15.27
C VAL A 180 9.69 -4.25 16.16
N CYS A 181 8.40 -3.94 15.95
CA CYS A 181 7.59 -3.08 16.82
C CYS A 181 6.83 -3.88 17.89
N SER A 182 7.19 -5.14 18.13
CA SER A 182 6.50 -6.03 19.09
C SER A 182 5.06 -6.40 18.71
N VAL A 183 4.69 -6.29 17.44
CA VAL A 183 3.38 -6.74 16.93
C VAL A 183 3.43 -8.24 16.69
N VAL A 184 2.51 -8.99 17.32
CA VAL A 184 2.39 -10.43 17.11
C VAL A 184 1.41 -10.68 15.94
N GLU A 185 1.96 -10.59 14.72
CA GLU A 185 1.31 -10.97 13.48
C GLU A 185 1.80 -12.38 13.03
N MET A 186 1.41 -12.86 11.86
CA MET A 186 1.73 -14.23 11.42
C MET A 186 3.22 -14.60 11.49
N THR A 187 4.12 -13.69 11.08
CA THR A 187 5.58 -13.97 11.09
C THR A 187 6.15 -13.95 12.51
N ALA A 188 5.65 -13.05 13.36
CA ALA A 188 6.02 -13.02 14.77
C ALA A 188 5.60 -14.32 15.48
N GLU A 189 4.38 -14.81 15.26
CA GLU A 189 3.91 -16.09 15.78
C GLU A 189 4.78 -17.24 15.25
N GLY A 190 5.13 -17.20 13.96
CA GLY A 190 6.08 -18.16 13.38
C GLY A 190 7.42 -18.18 14.10
N LYS A 191 8.00 -17.02 14.43
CA LYS A 191 9.23 -16.93 15.23
C LYS A 191 9.07 -17.53 16.62
N ILE A 192 7.93 -17.27 17.27
CA ILE A 192 7.61 -17.82 18.60
C ILE A 192 7.52 -19.36 18.53
N LEU A 193 6.80 -19.89 17.54
CA LEU A 193 6.68 -21.33 17.34
C LEU A 193 8.04 -21.98 17.02
N ALA A 194 8.82 -21.37 16.13
CA ALA A 194 10.14 -21.85 15.79
C ALA A 194 11.11 -21.84 16.98
N GLY A 195 11.02 -20.82 17.84
CA GLY A 195 11.82 -20.74 19.08
C GLY A 195 11.44 -21.79 20.11
N ARG A 196 10.18 -22.27 20.14
CA ARG A 196 9.73 -23.33 21.07
C ARG A 196 10.18 -24.73 20.67
N ASN A 197 10.24 -25.04 19.37
CA ASN A 197 10.49 -26.37 18.83
C ASN A 197 11.79 -26.52 18.05
N TYR A 198 12.52 -25.42 17.83
CA TYR A 198 13.74 -25.33 17.01
C TYR A 198 13.57 -25.80 15.56
N ARG A 199 12.32 -25.77 15.05
CA ARG A 199 11.93 -26.18 13.70
C ARG A 199 11.72 -24.97 12.79
N TYR A 200 12.73 -24.11 12.67
CA TYR A 200 12.66 -22.87 11.89
C TYR A 200 12.31 -23.13 10.43
N PHE A 201 12.92 -24.12 9.81
CA PHE A 201 12.74 -24.41 8.40
C PHE A 201 11.30 -24.77 8.06
N GLU A 202 10.69 -25.69 8.81
CA GLU A 202 9.30 -26.11 8.63
C GLU A 202 8.32 -24.96 8.89
N VAL A 203 8.55 -24.14 9.93
CA VAL A 203 7.72 -22.96 10.23
C VAL A 203 7.75 -21.94 9.09
N TYR A 204 8.95 -21.63 8.58
CA TYR A 204 9.05 -20.67 7.48
C TYR A 204 8.50 -21.20 6.16
N ILE A 205 8.54 -22.51 5.89
CA ILE A 205 7.82 -23.11 4.78
C ILE A 205 6.30 -22.92 4.96
N SER A 206 5.77 -23.16 6.18
CA SER A 206 4.35 -22.94 6.46
C SER A 206 3.95 -21.48 6.20
N LEU A 207 4.73 -20.50 6.66
CA LEU A 207 4.52 -19.08 6.39
C LEU A 207 4.58 -18.77 4.89
N ALA A 208 5.56 -19.32 4.18
CA ALA A 208 5.69 -19.13 2.73
C ALA A 208 4.45 -19.62 1.98
N ILE A 209 3.92 -20.79 2.35
CA ILE A 209 2.68 -21.35 1.78
C ILE A 209 1.50 -20.41 2.07
N ILE A 210 1.33 -19.95 3.31
CA ILE A 210 0.23 -19.06 3.68
C ILE A 210 0.29 -17.75 2.89
N TYR A 211 1.45 -17.07 2.89
CA TYR A 211 1.62 -15.82 2.14
C TYR A 211 1.43 -16.02 0.64
N TRP A 212 1.90 -17.13 0.08
CA TRP A 212 1.69 -17.46 -1.33
C TRP A 212 0.21 -17.63 -1.66
N VAL A 213 -0.54 -18.37 -0.85
CA VAL A 213 -1.99 -18.56 -1.05
C VAL A 213 -2.74 -17.23 -0.93
N ILE A 214 -2.44 -16.42 0.08
CA ILE A 214 -3.06 -15.09 0.25
C ILE A 214 -2.78 -14.22 -0.97
N THR A 215 -1.51 -14.14 -1.40
CA THR A 215 -1.09 -13.36 -2.56
C THR A 215 -1.81 -13.84 -3.83
N PHE A 216 -1.83 -15.15 -4.07
CA PHE A 216 -2.49 -15.74 -5.22
C PHE A 216 -3.99 -15.40 -5.28
N VAL A 217 -4.70 -15.51 -4.14
CA VAL A 217 -6.13 -15.16 -4.07
C VAL A 217 -6.32 -13.67 -4.37
N LEU A 218 -5.52 -12.80 -3.78
CA LEU A 218 -5.62 -11.35 -4.00
C LEU A 218 -5.30 -10.97 -5.45
N GLU A 219 -4.28 -11.56 -6.06
CA GLU A 219 -3.97 -11.35 -7.49
C GLU A 219 -5.16 -11.72 -8.39
N ARG A 220 -5.86 -12.84 -8.09
CA ARG A 220 -7.05 -13.23 -8.84
C ARG A 220 -8.20 -12.23 -8.65
N VAL A 221 -8.41 -11.74 -7.43
CA VAL A 221 -9.44 -10.73 -7.16
C VAL A 221 -9.12 -9.43 -7.89
N ILE A 222 -7.88 -8.95 -7.82
CA ILE A 222 -7.44 -7.72 -8.50
C ILE A 222 -7.61 -7.87 -10.02
N SER A 223 -7.12 -8.97 -10.61
CA SER A 223 -7.27 -9.22 -12.04
C SER A 223 -8.74 -9.31 -12.50
N TYR A 224 -9.61 -9.86 -11.66
CA TYR A 224 -11.05 -9.87 -11.93
C TYR A 224 -11.64 -8.46 -11.92
N LEU A 225 -11.29 -7.64 -10.92
CA LEU A 225 -11.73 -6.24 -10.83
C LEU A 225 -11.22 -5.41 -12.00
N GLU A 226 -9.96 -5.58 -12.38
CA GLU A 226 -9.34 -4.93 -13.54
C GLU A 226 -10.10 -5.24 -14.83
N LYS A 227 -10.39 -6.52 -15.10
CA LYS A 227 -11.17 -6.92 -16.26
C LYS A 227 -12.59 -6.36 -16.28
N LYS A 228 -13.23 -6.29 -15.11
CA LYS A 228 -14.60 -5.78 -14.97
C LYS A 228 -14.70 -4.26 -15.14
N LEU A 229 -13.66 -3.53 -14.72
CA LEU A 229 -13.62 -2.07 -14.77
C LEU A 229 -12.93 -1.53 -16.02
N ARG A 230 -12.28 -2.41 -16.81
CA ARG A 230 -11.64 -2.01 -18.06
C ARG A 230 -12.67 -1.37 -18.99
N ILE A 231 -12.43 -0.13 -19.36
CA ILE A 231 -13.21 0.58 -20.38
C ILE A 231 -12.85 -0.08 -21.72
N PRO A 232 -13.82 -0.60 -22.49
CA PRO A 232 -13.53 -1.17 -23.80
C PRO A 232 -12.85 -0.12 -24.67
N GLU A 233 -11.68 -0.40 -25.20
CA GLU A 233 -11.00 0.42 -26.22
C GLU A 233 -11.68 0.33 -27.60
N ASP A 234 -12.75 -0.43 -27.73
CA ASP A 234 -13.52 -0.63 -28.95
C ASP A 234 -14.52 0.54 -29.21
N ALA A 235 -14.00 1.79 -29.28
CA ALA A 235 -14.51 2.65 -30.32
C ALA A 235 -13.71 2.28 -31.58
N PRO A 236 -14.33 1.72 -32.64
CA PRO A 236 -13.64 1.57 -33.91
C PRO A 236 -13.04 2.94 -34.23
N ALA A 237 -11.76 2.96 -34.62
CA ALA A 237 -11.13 4.15 -35.15
C ALA A 237 -12.04 4.67 -36.26
N LEU A 238 -12.99 5.54 -35.89
CA LEU A 238 -13.71 6.32 -36.85
C LEU A 238 -12.64 7.18 -37.49
N LEU A 239 -12.44 6.85 -38.76
CA LEU A 239 -11.71 7.68 -39.72
C LEU A 239 -10.26 7.28 -40.00
N ASP A 240 -10.12 6.19 -40.70
CA ASP A 240 -9.25 6.23 -41.86
C ASP A 240 -10.00 6.97 -43.04
N ILE A 241 -10.32 8.22 -42.80
CA ILE A 241 -10.93 9.10 -43.86
C ILE A 241 -9.81 9.66 -44.76
N ARG A 242 -8.54 9.34 -44.56
CA ARG A 242 -7.44 9.88 -45.35
C ARG A 242 -7.15 9.13 -46.65
N ASP A 243 -7.74 7.94 -46.84
CA ASP A 243 -7.42 7.13 -48.02
C ASP A 243 -8.53 7.10 -49.10
N THR A 244 -9.53 7.99 -49.01
CA THR A 244 -10.60 8.02 -50.04
C THR A 244 -10.66 9.31 -50.86
N GLU A 245 -9.66 10.17 -50.80
CA GLU A 245 -9.58 11.33 -51.71
C GLU A 245 -8.27 11.33 -52.48
N VAL A 246 -7.94 10.31 -53.23
CA VAL A 246 -7.08 10.40 -54.43
C VAL A 246 -7.45 9.23 -55.38
N GLU A 247 -8.50 9.40 -56.16
CA GLU A 247 -8.63 8.87 -57.52
C GLU A 247 -9.38 9.88 -58.39
#